data_6fc1f8a28f5bca4e63651ec2b0b917fc
#
_entry.id   6fc1f8a28f5bca4e63651ec2b0b917fc
#
_cell.length_a   1.000
_cell.length_b   1.000
_cell.length_c   1.000
_cell.angle_alpha   90.00
_cell.angle_beta   90.00
_cell.angle_gamma   90.00
#
_symmetry.space_group_name_H-M   'P 1'
#
loop_
_entity.id
_entity.type
_entity.pdbx_description
1 polymer ?
#
loop_
_entity_poly.entity_id
_entity_poly.type
_entity_poly.pdbx_seq_one_letter_code
_entity_poly.pdbx_strand_id
1 'polypeptide(L)'
;MGKEMDEIAGKSSSWANRATAVVLESIDWDIEFVYKGNQHIGGALGAGKSTFMLMETYRLVKQEGARVGFIEGSVSQVIERIKILRELGIHAVPIIGKSSRKTHQENYLFANAGGIIELSDWTNNEFQDLKHLSDLCVIKALSEDYERNSSYPCTQLKQENKSVKCPLADQCGVFRDFSRLAEADVWVATSASVLKTRIPAMIDPLERTIYEAMYDLMDVVYVDEADEVQKQFDATFLSEYNVFGSVEDIFERLSNESHQLTNGRYHLAGDPVVTEWKDKLRQLDQMIWRIYEKLDRSLTLRKNISRNLIRVAALADSLSEKISFDEESQKKIRKHLLDYANEPYQDSRLSSIVDELIEKENHDEKQKLLTQITEKLLKGTIRPRVNKDLFYAQLEFYIYLCRAEECIKFILTSFTMIQAKLGMSADFSPLFTMQKDYQAFMKEAMTGTMIGYKYDLKDGETTGAFKLIEYTGVGRLLLHDWHCVYEDSDQKRGPAVIFLSGTSHAPESAHYHLNTGSKWLLKADRTSPEVQITFKPILDARHDKFLEVSGIGDEEVRNSNLYEMVQQLKSDILYELKFWSSRGNPRRALLVVNSYDDVATVARAFRSDQSWQGRYKVLSRERSHEQINSLEQ
;
A
#
# COMPACT_ATOMS: atom_id res chain seq x y z
N MET A 1 18.26 -25.32 -24.08
CA MET A 1 17.98 -24.34 -23.02
C MET A 1 17.84 -25.00 -21.64
N GLY A 2 16.76 -25.75 -21.28
CA GLY A 2 16.62 -26.30 -19.92
C GLY A 2 17.78 -27.19 -19.46
N LYS A 3 18.36 -28.04 -20.32
CA LYS A 3 19.55 -28.84 -20.03
C LYS A 3 20.79 -27.98 -19.80
N GLU A 4 20.96 -26.92 -20.58
CA GLU A 4 22.05 -25.96 -20.46
C GLU A 4 21.94 -25.17 -19.13
N MET A 5 20.73 -24.77 -18.75
CA MET A 5 20.46 -24.13 -17.45
C MET A 5 20.76 -25.08 -16.28
N ASP A 6 20.44 -26.38 -16.43
CA ASP A 6 20.78 -27.40 -15.41
C ASP A 6 22.31 -27.59 -15.27
N GLU A 7 23.03 -27.57 -16.37
CA GLU A 7 24.51 -27.70 -16.41
C GLU A 7 25.17 -26.50 -15.72
N ILE A 8 24.72 -25.29 -16.02
CA ILE A 8 25.23 -24.05 -15.38
C ILE A 8 24.88 -24.00 -13.89
N ALA A 9 23.66 -24.36 -13.52
CA ALA A 9 23.20 -24.34 -12.13
C ALA A 9 23.73 -25.53 -11.31
N GLY A 10 24.45 -26.50 -11.92
CA GLY A 10 24.91 -27.70 -11.26
C GLY A 10 23.79 -28.61 -10.75
N LYS A 11 22.63 -28.58 -11.41
CA LYS A 11 21.43 -29.35 -11.01
C LYS A 11 21.15 -30.46 -12.02
N SER A 12 20.73 -31.63 -11.54
CA SER A 12 20.36 -32.75 -12.39
C SER A 12 18.91 -32.63 -12.85
N SER A 13 18.68 -32.28 -14.12
CA SER A 13 17.37 -32.31 -14.82
C SER A 13 16.22 -31.45 -14.24
N SER A 14 16.51 -30.48 -13.36
CA SER A 14 15.48 -29.65 -12.73
C SER A 14 14.84 -28.67 -13.74
N TRP A 15 15.66 -27.92 -14.46
CA TRP A 15 15.20 -26.95 -15.46
C TRP A 15 14.67 -27.64 -16.73
N ALA A 16 15.29 -28.75 -17.16
CA ALA A 16 14.81 -29.52 -18.29
C ALA A 16 13.38 -30.05 -18.03
N ASN A 17 13.11 -30.58 -16.85
CA ASN A 17 11.79 -31.06 -16.47
C ASN A 17 10.77 -29.93 -16.33
N ARG A 18 11.17 -28.79 -15.76
CA ARG A 18 10.29 -27.61 -15.68
C ARG A 18 9.96 -27.05 -17.06
N ALA A 19 10.93 -27.04 -17.98
CA ALA A 19 10.74 -26.56 -19.36
C ALA A 19 9.69 -27.35 -20.11
N THR A 20 9.67 -28.68 -19.95
CA THR A 20 8.67 -29.54 -20.61
C THR A 20 7.27 -29.44 -19.99
N ALA A 21 7.18 -28.94 -18.76
CA ALA A 21 5.92 -28.85 -18.03
C ALA A 21 5.19 -27.50 -18.23
N VAL A 22 5.82 -26.52 -18.87
CA VAL A 22 5.23 -25.19 -19.11
C VAL A 22 4.78 -25.08 -20.56
N VAL A 23 3.49 -24.83 -20.76
CA VAL A 23 2.90 -24.65 -22.09
C VAL A 23 2.28 -23.26 -22.16
N LEU A 24 2.68 -22.45 -23.14
CA LEU A 24 2.08 -21.17 -23.46
C LEU A 24 1.12 -21.33 -24.63
N GLU A 25 -0.16 -21.07 -24.40
CA GLU A 25 -1.20 -21.14 -25.43
C GLU A 25 -1.75 -19.76 -25.75
N SER A 26 -1.96 -19.49 -27.03
CA SER A 26 -2.68 -18.29 -27.48
C SER A 26 -4.19 -18.49 -27.36
N ILE A 27 -4.88 -17.49 -26.82
CA ILE A 27 -6.35 -17.44 -26.79
C ILE A 27 -6.90 -17.00 -28.14
N ASP A 28 -6.17 -16.13 -28.85
CA ASP A 28 -6.58 -15.52 -30.13
C ASP A 28 -6.00 -16.26 -31.35
N TRP A 29 -5.47 -17.47 -31.17
CA TRP A 29 -4.84 -18.27 -32.21
C TRP A 29 -3.58 -17.67 -32.85
N ASP A 30 -2.92 -16.74 -32.16
CA ASP A 30 -1.60 -16.24 -32.54
C ASP A 30 -0.58 -17.40 -32.57
N ILE A 31 0.27 -17.43 -33.59
CA ILE A 31 1.21 -18.54 -33.81
C ILE A 31 2.49 -18.33 -32.99
N GLU A 32 2.85 -17.07 -32.71
CA GLU A 32 4.11 -16.70 -32.09
C GLU A 32 3.93 -15.63 -31.02
N PHE A 33 4.62 -15.80 -29.90
CA PHE A 33 4.67 -14.79 -28.84
C PHE A 33 5.73 -13.73 -29.20
N VAL A 34 5.28 -12.50 -29.42
CA VAL A 34 6.14 -11.39 -29.81
C VAL A 34 6.25 -10.39 -28.67
N TYR A 35 7.45 -10.03 -28.26
CA TYR A 35 7.72 -8.99 -27.25
C TYR A 35 7.46 -7.59 -27.82
N LYS A 36 6.25 -7.07 -27.65
CA LYS A 36 5.86 -5.73 -28.12
C LYS A 36 4.72 -5.16 -27.29
N GLY A 37 4.86 -3.86 -26.92
CA GLY A 37 3.84 -3.15 -26.16
C GLY A 37 3.60 -3.78 -24.80
N ASN A 38 2.37 -3.72 -24.29
CA ASN A 38 1.97 -4.44 -23.12
C ASN A 38 1.25 -5.74 -23.48
N GLN A 39 1.57 -6.81 -22.77
CA GLN A 39 0.93 -8.10 -22.97
C GLN A 39 0.62 -8.74 -21.61
N HIS A 40 -0.50 -9.44 -21.55
CA HIS A 40 -0.95 -10.11 -20.36
C HIS A 40 -0.99 -11.62 -20.56
N ILE A 41 -0.25 -12.33 -19.73
CA ILE A 41 -0.21 -13.80 -19.70
C ILE A 41 -0.94 -14.25 -18.45
N GLY A 42 -2.13 -14.82 -18.61
CA GLY A 42 -2.86 -15.46 -17.53
C GLY A 42 -2.28 -16.83 -17.19
N GLY A 43 -2.39 -17.26 -15.93
CA GLY A 43 -1.97 -18.60 -15.54
C GLY A 43 -2.33 -18.88 -14.09
N ALA A 44 -2.92 -20.03 -13.84
CA ALA A 44 -3.26 -20.47 -12.49
C ALA A 44 -2.02 -20.56 -11.58
N LEU A 45 -2.26 -20.63 -10.27
CA LEU A 45 -1.19 -20.92 -9.31
C LEU A 45 -0.50 -22.23 -9.67
N GLY A 46 0.84 -22.21 -9.73
CA GLY A 46 1.63 -23.36 -10.14
C GLY A 46 1.62 -23.69 -11.63
N ALA A 47 1.07 -22.85 -12.51
CA ALA A 47 1.14 -23.03 -13.96
C ALA A 47 2.55 -22.83 -14.56
N GLY A 48 3.52 -22.43 -13.74
CA GLY A 48 4.91 -22.26 -14.18
C GLY A 48 5.26 -20.83 -14.58
N LYS A 49 4.52 -19.80 -14.14
CA LYS A 49 4.81 -18.39 -14.44
C LYS A 49 6.27 -18.01 -14.19
N SER A 50 6.77 -18.27 -12.98
CA SER A 50 8.16 -17.96 -12.62
C SER A 50 9.19 -18.77 -13.43
N THR A 51 8.87 -20.01 -13.78
CA THR A 51 9.70 -20.83 -14.66
C THR A 51 9.75 -20.24 -16.07
N PHE A 52 8.60 -19.85 -16.64
CA PHE A 52 8.52 -19.18 -17.94
C PHE A 52 9.38 -17.91 -17.97
N MET A 53 9.19 -17.01 -17.00
CA MET A 53 9.96 -15.76 -16.92
C MET A 53 11.48 -16.03 -16.89
N LEU A 54 11.92 -16.95 -16.05
CA LEU A 54 13.35 -17.25 -15.90
C LEU A 54 13.95 -17.89 -17.16
N MET A 55 13.22 -18.78 -17.82
CA MET A 55 13.67 -19.40 -19.06
C MET A 55 13.75 -18.38 -20.19
N GLU A 56 12.71 -17.58 -20.36
CA GLU A 56 12.72 -16.53 -21.38
C GLU A 56 13.79 -15.46 -21.08
N THR A 57 13.99 -15.09 -19.83
CA THR A 57 15.11 -14.20 -19.45
C THR A 57 16.46 -14.81 -19.82
N TYR A 58 16.66 -16.10 -19.54
CA TYR A 58 17.88 -16.77 -19.95
C TYR A 58 18.09 -16.73 -21.47
N ARG A 59 17.04 -17.00 -22.24
CA ARG A 59 17.06 -16.94 -23.71
C ARG A 59 17.36 -15.51 -24.21
N LEU A 60 16.62 -14.53 -23.73
CA LEU A 60 16.76 -13.13 -24.13
C LEU A 60 18.17 -12.59 -23.83
N VAL A 61 18.69 -12.84 -22.63
CA VAL A 61 20.01 -12.34 -22.22
C VAL A 61 21.14 -13.09 -22.94
N LYS A 62 21.12 -14.43 -22.98
CA LYS A 62 22.25 -15.23 -23.47
C LYS A 62 22.27 -15.36 -24.98
N GLN A 63 21.10 -15.38 -25.65
CA GLN A 63 21.03 -15.60 -27.10
C GLN A 63 20.81 -14.28 -27.88
N GLU A 64 20.07 -13.33 -27.30
CA GLU A 64 19.73 -12.09 -27.98
C GLU A 64 20.50 -10.87 -27.45
N GLY A 65 21.18 -10.98 -26.30
CA GLY A 65 21.88 -9.88 -25.66
C GLY A 65 20.94 -8.80 -25.12
N ALA A 66 19.66 -9.14 -24.88
CA ALA A 66 18.66 -8.21 -24.41
C ALA A 66 18.82 -7.90 -22.93
N ARG A 67 18.39 -6.72 -22.51
CA ARG A 67 18.31 -6.30 -21.11
C ARG A 67 16.90 -6.48 -20.58
N VAL A 68 16.77 -7.08 -19.41
CA VAL A 68 15.48 -7.48 -18.84
C VAL A 68 15.26 -6.86 -17.47
N GLY A 69 14.06 -6.30 -17.25
CA GLY A 69 13.60 -5.80 -15.97
C GLY A 69 12.61 -6.77 -15.30
N PHE A 70 12.64 -6.86 -13.97
CA PHE A 70 11.63 -7.53 -13.17
C PHE A 70 11.03 -6.57 -12.16
N ILE A 71 9.72 -6.59 -12.02
CA ILE A 71 8.98 -5.91 -10.96
C ILE A 71 8.36 -6.96 -10.06
N GLU A 72 8.83 -7.00 -8.81
CA GLU A 72 8.40 -7.95 -7.79
C GLU A 72 7.54 -7.24 -6.73
N GLY A 73 6.63 -7.98 -6.10
CA GLY A 73 5.77 -7.46 -5.06
C GLY A 73 6.48 -7.18 -3.72
N SER A 74 7.61 -7.85 -3.45
CA SER A 74 8.32 -7.74 -2.17
C SER A 74 9.85 -7.83 -2.31
N VAL A 75 10.55 -7.32 -1.28
CA VAL A 75 12.03 -7.39 -1.22
C VAL A 75 12.54 -8.84 -1.13
N SER A 76 11.82 -9.72 -0.45
CA SER A 76 12.17 -11.15 -0.38
C SER A 76 12.16 -11.80 -1.76
N GLN A 77 11.13 -11.51 -2.59
CA GLN A 77 11.05 -12.01 -3.96
C GLN A 77 12.19 -11.45 -4.83
N VAL A 78 12.55 -10.17 -4.65
CA VAL A 78 13.72 -9.57 -5.33
C VAL A 78 14.99 -10.36 -5.01
N ILE A 79 15.26 -10.64 -3.73
CA ILE A 79 16.46 -11.37 -3.30
C ILE A 79 16.46 -12.80 -3.87
N GLU A 80 15.33 -13.48 -3.80
CA GLU A 80 15.19 -14.85 -4.34
C GLU A 80 15.43 -14.85 -5.87
N ARG A 81 14.84 -13.91 -6.59
CA ARG A 81 15.04 -13.77 -8.04
C ARG A 81 16.52 -13.56 -8.39
N ILE A 82 17.19 -12.66 -7.69
CA ILE A 82 18.64 -12.41 -7.84
C ILE A 82 19.47 -13.67 -7.60
N LYS A 83 19.13 -14.46 -6.57
CA LYS A 83 19.80 -15.73 -6.27
C LYS A 83 19.69 -16.70 -7.43
N ILE A 84 18.48 -16.91 -7.94
CA ILE A 84 18.25 -17.82 -9.07
C ILE A 84 18.97 -17.35 -10.34
N LEU A 85 18.88 -16.06 -10.67
CA LEU A 85 19.56 -15.51 -11.86
C LEU A 85 21.07 -15.66 -11.77
N ARG A 86 21.64 -15.47 -10.58
CA ARG A 86 23.08 -15.69 -10.32
C ARG A 86 23.46 -17.16 -10.50
N GLU A 87 22.66 -18.11 -10.02
CA GLU A 87 22.87 -19.54 -10.25
C GLU A 87 22.88 -19.89 -11.75
N LEU A 88 22.12 -19.15 -12.57
CA LEU A 88 22.09 -19.30 -14.03
C LEU A 88 23.20 -18.52 -14.77
N GLY A 89 24.14 -17.93 -14.04
CA GLY A 89 25.25 -17.17 -14.62
C GLY A 89 24.82 -15.87 -15.31
N ILE A 90 23.69 -15.29 -14.91
CA ILE A 90 23.18 -14.00 -15.40
C ILE A 90 23.61 -12.90 -14.44
N HIS A 91 24.15 -11.81 -14.98
CA HIS A 91 24.53 -10.65 -14.17
C HIS A 91 23.28 -9.83 -13.85
N ALA A 92 22.72 -10.03 -12.66
CA ALA A 92 21.53 -9.38 -12.17
C ALA A 92 21.80 -8.50 -10.95
N VAL A 93 21.12 -7.34 -10.87
CA VAL A 93 21.27 -6.37 -9.79
C VAL A 93 19.90 -6.09 -9.14
N PRO A 94 19.81 -6.16 -7.78
CA PRO A 94 18.61 -5.77 -7.07
C PRO A 94 18.54 -4.26 -6.90
N ILE A 95 17.33 -3.72 -7.04
CA ILE A 95 17.02 -2.31 -6.79
C ILE A 95 16.08 -2.23 -5.59
N ILE A 96 16.65 -1.96 -4.42
CA ILE A 96 15.96 -1.89 -3.14
C ILE A 96 16.07 -0.47 -2.59
N GLY A 97 14.94 0.11 -2.24
CA GLY A 97 14.86 1.44 -1.63
C GLY A 97 15.71 1.54 -0.35
N LYS A 98 16.07 2.77 0.02
CA LYS A 98 16.96 3.03 1.18
C LYS A 98 16.20 3.05 2.51
N SER A 99 14.96 3.50 2.53
CA SER A 99 14.20 3.87 3.72
C SER A 99 13.86 2.71 4.68
N SER A 100 13.77 1.49 4.18
CA SER A 100 13.35 0.33 4.99
C SER A 100 14.39 -0.79 5.04
N ARG A 101 15.64 -0.51 4.66
CA ARG A 101 16.69 -1.53 4.58
C ARG A 101 16.95 -2.22 5.92
N LYS A 102 17.01 -1.46 7.01
CA LYS A 102 17.19 -2.02 8.36
C LYS A 102 16.09 -3.03 8.71
N THR A 103 14.84 -2.67 8.50
CA THR A 103 13.70 -3.57 8.74
C THR A 103 13.76 -4.82 7.85
N HIS A 104 14.12 -4.67 6.56
CA HIS A 104 14.27 -5.82 5.67
C HIS A 104 15.46 -6.70 6.07
N GLN A 105 16.55 -6.12 6.57
CA GLN A 105 17.69 -6.86 7.09
C GLN A 105 17.31 -7.66 8.34
N GLU A 106 16.62 -7.04 9.30
CA GLU A 106 16.12 -7.69 10.50
C GLU A 106 15.17 -8.86 10.15
N ASN A 107 14.24 -8.64 9.23
CA ASN A 107 13.32 -9.68 8.77
C ASN A 107 14.04 -10.84 8.08
N TYR A 108 15.02 -10.54 7.22
CA TYR A 108 15.81 -11.57 6.55
C TYR A 108 16.63 -12.40 7.53
N LEU A 109 17.30 -11.74 8.49
CA LEU A 109 18.08 -12.40 9.54
C LEU A 109 17.20 -13.30 10.41
N PHE A 110 16.04 -12.78 10.79
CA PHE A 110 15.12 -13.57 11.61
C PHE A 110 14.56 -14.79 10.87
N ALA A 111 14.24 -14.62 9.59
CA ALA A 111 13.72 -15.71 8.76
C ALA A 111 14.74 -16.83 8.54
N ASN A 112 16.02 -16.48 8.37
CA ASN A 112 17.06 -17.45 7.97
C ASN A 112 17.92 -17.95 9.14
N ALA A 113 18.01 -17.22 10.24
CA ALA A 113 18.90 -17.54 11.36
C ALA A 113 18.26 -17.46 12.75
N GLY A 114 16.93 -17.32 12.83
CA GLY A 114 16.26 -17.14 14.12
C GLY A 114 16.65 -15.86 14.88
N GLY A 115 17.23 -14.88 14.19
CA GLY A 115 17.60 -13.57 14.73
C GLY A 115 18.98 -13.49 15.38
N ILE A 116 19.68 -14.60 15.58
CA ILE A 116 21.03 -14.62 16.16
C ILE A 116 22.02 -15.07 15.08
N ILE A 117 22.94 -14.18 14.72
CA ILE A 117 24.05 -14.48 13.80
C ILE A 117 25.35 -14.18 14.51
N GLU A 118 26.23 -15.16 14.57
CA GLU A 118 27.62 -14.95 14.99
C GLU A 118 28.42 -14.28 13.86
N LEU A 119 29.49 -13.55 14.21
CA LEU A 119 30.33 -12.84 13.24
C LEU A 119 30.92 -13.80 12.18
N SER A 120 31.14 -15.07 12.56
CA SER A 120 31.59 -16.16 11.69
C SER A 120 30.59 -16.51 10.58
N ASP A 121 29.30 -16.29 10.80
CA ASP A 121 28.25 -16.67 9.86
C ASP A 121 28.14 -15.66 8.71
N TRP A 122 28.62 -14.42 8.90
CA TRP A 122 28.67 -13.38 7.85
C TRP A 122 29.60 -13.77 6.69
N THR A 123 30.52 -14.68 6.91
CA THR A 123 31.44 -15.20 5.88
C THR A 123 30.85 -16.41 5.14
N ASN A 124 29.76 -17.02 5.66
CA ASN A 124 29.08 -18.13 5.03
C ASN A 124 28.29 -17.70 3.79
N ASN A 125 28.30 -18.57 2.77
CA ASN A 125 27.59 -18.34 1.51
C ASN A 125 26.06 -18.14 1.70
N GLU A 126 25.49 -18.63 2.78
CA GLU A 126 24.06 -18.50 3.10
C GLU A 126 23.60 -17.06 3.35
N PHE A 127 24.49 -16.19 3.85
CA PHE A 127 24.16 -14.81 4.15
C PHE A 127 24.71 -13.79 3.14
N GLN A 128 25.24 -14.26 2.01
CA GLN A 128 25.76 -13.35 0.97
C GLN A 128 24.74 -12.34 0.46
N ASP A 129 23.46 -12.64 0.57
CA ASP A 129 22.38 -11.78 0.10
C ASP A 129 22.10 -10.60 1.04
N LEU A 130 22.51 -10.68 2.33
CA LEU A 130 22.44 -9.54 3.26
C LEU A 130 23.20 -8.30 2.78
N LYS A 131 24.23 -8.49 1.97
CA LYS A 131 24.97 -7.38 1.36
C LYS A 131 24.09 -6.42 0.56
N HIS A 132 23.00 -6.93 -0.03
CA HIS A 132 22.04 -6.13 -0.80
C HIS A 132 21.09 -5.32 0.09
N LEU A 133 20.97 -5.69 1.35
CA LEU A 133 20.13 -5.03 2.35
C LEU A 133 20.92 -4.10 3.28
N SER A 134 22.25 -4.00 3.12
CA SER A 134 23.08 -3.16 3.97
C SER A 134 22.69 -1.69 3.89
N ASP A 135 22.50 -1.06 5.03
CA ASP A 135 22.28 0.38 5.22
C ASP A 135 23.51 1.09 5.80
N LEU A 136 24.58 0.36 6.01
CA LEU A 136 25.81 0.86 6.65
C LEU A 136 26.50 1.92 5.80
N CYS A 137 26.63 3.11 6.33
CA CYS A 137 27.43 4.20 5.79
C CYS A 137 28.53 4.55 6.79
N VAL A 138 29.78 4.28 6.44
CA VAL A 138 30.95 4.53 7.32
C VAL A 138 31.06 6.01 7.68
N ILE A 139 30.83 6.92 6.73
CA ILE A 139 30.89 8.36 6.96
C ILE A 139 29.80 8.78 7.96
N LYS A 140 28.60 8.29 7.79
CA LYS A 140 27.48 8.56 8.69
C LYS A 140 27.71 7.97 10.09
N ALA A 141 28.29 6.77 10.16
CA ALA A 141 28.61 6.12 11.44
C ALA A 141 29.70 6.84 12.24
N LEU A 142 30.56 7.63 11.59
CA LEU A 142 31.58 8.47 12.22
C LEU A 142 31.09 9.88 12.58
N SER A 143 29.84 10.22 12.23
CA SER A 143 29.25 11.54 12.53
C SER A 143 28.67 11.57 13.93
N GLU A 144 28.87 12.69 14.67
CA GLU A 144 28.29 12.90 15.99
C GLU A 144 26.76 12.98 15.97
N ASP A 145 26.15 13.34 14.83
CA ASP A 145 24.71 13.49 14.63
C ASP A 145 24.10 12.30 13.86
N TYR A 146 24.58 11.10 14.08
CA TYR A 146 24.15 9.90 13.35
C TYR A 146 22.63 9.69 13.30
N GLU A 147 21.92 9.95 14.39
CA GLU A 147 20.47 9.73 14.49
C GLU A 147 19.62 10.87 13.90
N ARG A 148 20.18 12.08 13.78
CA ARG A 148 19.43 13.26 13.33
C ARG A 148 19.44 13.46 11.81
N ASN A 149 20.43 12.91 11.11
CA ASN A 149 20.60 13.10 9.67
C ASN A 149 20.00 11.93 8.89
N SER A 150 18.76 12.08 8.39
CA SER A 150 18.10 11.09 7.54
C SER A 150 18.75 10.96 6.14
N SER A 151 19.50 11.98 5.69
CA SER A 151 20.15 11.97 4.37
C SER A 151 21.54 11.31 4.40
N TYR A 152 21.84 10.52 3.38
CA TYR A 152 23.17 9.96 3.21
C TYR A 152 24.16 11.06 2.79
N PRO A 153 25.32 11.22 3.48
CA PRO A 153 26.26 12.29 3.20
C PRO A 153 26.83 12.26 1.77
N CYS A 154 26.83 11.11 1.12
CA CYS A 154 27.28 10.94 -0.25
C CYS A 154 26.52 11.78 -1.30
N THR A 155 25.30 12.22 -1.01
CA THR A 155 24.53 13.11 -1.89
C THR A 155 24.89 14.58 -1.72
N GLN A 156 25.69 14.92 -0.70
CA GLN A 156 26.02 16.30 -0.31
C GLN A 156 27.52 16.60 -0.43
N LEU A 157 28.35 15.61 -0.83
CA LEU A 157 29.78 15.81 -0.96
C LEU A 157 30.09 16.76 -2.12
N LYS A 158 30.78 17.86 -1.80
CA LYS A 158 31.19 18.87 -2.76
C LYS A 158 32.67 19.14 -2.64
N GLN A 159 33.37 19.30 -3.76
CA GLN A 159 34.70 19.83 -3.87
C GLN A 159 34.62 21.03 -4.81
N GLU A 160 35.08 22.22 -4.39
CA GLU A 160 35.00 23.45 -5.18
C GLU A 160 33.62 23.73 -5.78
N ASN A 161 32.56 23.53 -4.99
CA ASN A 161 31.13 23.62 -5.38
C ASN A 161 30.64 22.59 -6.43
N LYS A 162 31.48 21.63 -6.83
CA LYS A 162 31.06 20.53 -7.71
C LYS A 162 30.74 19.29 -6.86
N SER A 163 29.66 18.60 -7.21
CA SER A 163 29.34 17.32 -6.59
C SER A 163 30.41 16.29 -6.91
N VAL A 164 30.91 15.59 -5.89
CA VAL A 164 31.95 14.57 -6.05
C VAL A 164 31.47 13.22 -5.57
N LYS A 165 31.94 12.16 -6.25
CA LYS A 165 31.67 10.78 -5.85
C LYS A 165 32.27 10.51 -4.46
N CYS A 166 31.52 9.84 -3.60
CA CYS A 166 32.04 9.38 -2.33
C CYS A 166 33.25 8.45 -2.56
N PRO A 167 34.42 8.69 -1.92
CA PRO A 167 35.60 7.84 -2.10
C PRO A 167 35.38 6.39 -1.64
N LEU A 168 34.36 6.13 -0.83
CA LEU A 168 33.99 4.80 -0.35
C LEU A 168 32.83 4.17 -1.15
N ALA A 169 32.38 4.77 -2.25
CA ALA A 169 31.19 4.33 -2.99
C ALA A 169 31.31 2.88 -3.48
N ASP A 170 32.47 2.46 -3.94
CA ASP A 170 32.69 1.12 -4.50
C ASP A 170 32.67 0.01 -3.44
N GLN A 171 32.88 0.38 -2.17
CA GLN A 171 32.83 -0.52 -1.00
C GLN A 171 31.55 -0.32 -0.17
N CYS A 172 30.75 0.69 -0.51
CA CYS A 172 29.54 1.05 0.23
C CYS A 172 28.41 0.07 -0.06
N GLY A 173 27.87 -0.60 0.96
CA GLY A 173 26.77 -1.51 0.82
C GLY A 173 25.49 -0.89 0.24
N VAL A 174 25.30 0.43 0.42
CA VAL A 174 24.14 1.16 -0.12
C VAL A 174 24.29 1.46 -1.63
N PHE A 175 25.50 1.78 -2.08
CA PHE A 175 25.78 2.23 -3.46
C PHE A 175 26.29 1.15 -4.39
N ARG A 176 26.81 0.06 -3.85
CA ARG A 176 27.42 -1.01 -4.65
C ARG A 176 26.51 -1.56 -5.74
N ASP A 177 25.23 -1.74 -5.44
CA ASP A 177 24.28 -2.29 -6.41
C ASP A 177 23.97 -1.24 -7.50
N PHE A 178 23.84 0.04 -7.14
CA PHE A 178 23.65 1.11 -8.11
C PHE A 178 24.85 1.29 -9.06
N SER A 179 26.09 1.14 -8.58
CA SER A 179 27.27 1.26 -9.43
C SER A 179 27.37 0.17 -10.50
N ARG A 180 26.64 -0.94 -10.33
CA ARG A 180 26.61 -2.06 -11.26
C ARG A 180 25.45 -2.03 -12.26
N LEU A 181 24.54 -1.08 -12.15
CA LEU A 181 23.37 -0.99 -13.04
C LEU A 181 23.73 -0.92 -14.51
N ALA A 182 24.82 -0.21 -14.85
CA ALA A 182 25.27 -0.05 -16.24
C ALA A 182 25.71 -1.38 -16.87
N GLU A 183 26.32 -2.25 -16.07
CA GLU A 183 26.91 -3.54 -16.52
C GLU A 183 25.92 -4.71 -16.41
N ALA A 184 24.81 -4.54 -15.68
CA ALA A 184 23.87 -5.63 -15.43
C ALA A 184 22.97 -5.90 -16.64
N ASP A 185 22.82 -7.19 -16.96
CA ASP A 185 21.88 -7.66 -17.97
C ASP A 185 20.44 -7.61 -17.47
N VAL A 186 20.26 -7.80 -16.14
CA VAL A 186 18.95 -7.88 -15.52
C VAL A 186 18.85 -6.95 -14.30
N TRP A 187 17.76 -6.17 -14.25
CA TRP A 187 17.41 -5.36 -13.08
C TRP A 187 16.17 -5.94 -12.40
N VAL A 188 16.25 -6.14 -11.09
CA VAL A 188 15.12 -6.66 -10.29
C VAL A 188 14.74 -5.63 -9.24
N ALA A 189 13.54 -5.09 -9.31
CA ALA A 189 13.08 -4.02 -8.44
C ALA A 189 11.73 -4.35 -7.78
N THR A 190 11.45 -3.72 -6.63
CA THR A 190 10.09 -3.67 -6.10
C THR A 190 9.29 -2.56 -6.79
N SER A 191 7.97 -2.68 -6.85
CA SER A 191 7.06 -1.64 -7.35
C SER A 191 7.33 -0.25 -6.74
N ALA A 192 7.55 -0.19 -5.42
CA ALA A 192 7.87 1.05 -4.72
C ALA A 192 9.24 1.61 -5.12
N SER A 193 10.24 0.74 -5.34
CA SER A 193 11.57 1.17 -5.77
C SER A 193 11.57 1.73 -7.19
N VAL A 194 10.76 1.16 -8.07
CA VAL A 194 10.64 1.66 -9.46
C VAL A 194 10.20 3.11 -9.48
N LEU A 195 9.16 3.46 -8.73
CA LEU A 195 8.59 4.81 -8.76
C LEU A 195 9.33 5.83 -7.88
N LYS A 196 9.87 5.39 -6.74
CA LYS A 196 10.41 6.31 -5.71
C LYS A 196 11.93 6.42 -5.69
N THR A 197 12.64 5.47 -6.27
CA THR A 197 14.10 5.45 -6.20
C THR A 197 14.70 6.18 -7.40
N ARG A 198 15.56 7.17 -7.12
CA ARG A 198 16.37 7.85 -8.10
C ARG A 198 17.77 7.27 -8.15
N ILE A 199 18.33 7.17 -9.34
CA ILE A 199 19.73 6.81 -9.52
C ILE A 199 20.59 8.00 -9.07
N PRO A 200 21.57 7.79 -8.20
CA PRO A 200 22.40 8.89 -7.70
C PRO A 200 23.13 9.63 -8.81
N ALA A 201 23.23 10.96 -8.70
CA ALA A 201 23.88 11.85 -9.69
C ALA A 201 25.31 11.43 -10.09
N MET A 202 26.02 10.74 -9.19
CA MET A 202 27.37 10.22 -9.47
C MET A 202 27.38 9.03 -10.45
N ILE A 203 26.23 8.39 -10.68
CA ILE A 203 26.05 7.22 -11.57
C ILE A 203 25.27 7.66 -12.80
N ASP A 204 24.18 8.37 -12.61
CA ASP A 204 23.38 8.98 -13.67
C ASP A 204 23.26 10.49 -13.44
N PRO A 205 23.97 11.34 -14.23
CA PRO A 205 23.92 12.79 -14.05
C PRO A 205 22.53 13.41 -14.17
N LEU A 206 21.58 12.71 -14.79
CA LEU A 206 20.19 13.16 -14.93
C LEU A 206 19.34 12.82 -13.69
N GLU A 207 19.89 12.06 -12.74
CA GLU A 207 19.17 11.58 -11.53
C GLU A 207 17.82 10.95 -11.86
N ARG A 208 17.74 10.20 -12.97
CA ARG A 208 16.50 9.55 -13.41
C ARG A 208 15.95 8.64 -12.32
N THR A 209 14.63 8.56 -12.26
CA THR A 209 13.97 7.49 -11.50
C THR A 209 14.30 6.14 -12.12
N ILE A 210 14.17 5.07 -11.34
CA ILE A 210 14.34 3.71 -11.89
C ILE A 210 13.32 3.45 -13.01
N TYR A 211 12.12 4.03 -12.90
CA TYR A 211 11.08 3.95 -13.92
C TYR A 211 11.56 4.51 -15.28
N GLU A 212 12.11 5.73 -15.27
CA GLU A 212 12.67 6.40 -16.47
C GLU A 212 13.87 5.64 -17.03
N ALA A 213 14.77 5.20 -16.15
CA ALA A 213 15.96 4.47 -16.57
C ALA A 213 15.61 3.07 -17.15
N MET A 214 14.62 2.38 -16.61
CA MET A 214 14.13 1.12 -17.18
C MET A 214 13.44 1.34 -18.52
N TYR A 215 12.67 2.44 -18.67
CA TYR A 215 12.10 2.80 -19.97
C TYR A 215 13.16 2.92 -21.07
N ASP A 216 14.26 3.56 -20.75
CA ASP A 216 15.32 3.83 -21.70
C ASP A 216 16.23 2.63 -21.99
N LEU A 217 16.44 1.77 -21.02
CA LEU A 217 17.53 0.80 -21.02
C LEU A 217 17.07 -0.66 -21.13
N MET A 218 15.82 -0.98 -20.80
CA MET A 218 15.32 -2.36 -20.85
C MET A 218 14.60 -2.62 -22.17
N ASP A 219 14.78 -3.83 -22.71
CA ASP A 219 14.05 -4.33 -23.87
C ASP A 219 12.73 -4.97 -23.45
N VAL A 220 12.73 -5.67 -22.31
CA VAL A 220 11.58 -6.37 -21.75
C VAL A 220 11.48 -6.11 -20.24
N VAL A 221 10.28 -5.87 -19.74
CA VAL A 221 9.98 -5.78 -18.31
C VAL A 221 8.89 -6.80 -17.95
N TYR A 222 9.22 -7.75 -17.09
CA TYR A 222 8.26 -8.66 -16.48
C TYR A 222 7.69 -8.08 -15.21
N VAL A 223 6.37 -8.16 -15.07
CA VAL A 223 5.63 -7.73 -13.87
C VAL A 223 4.99 -8.97 -13.27
N ASP A 224 5.58 -9.49 -12.20
CA ASP A 224 5.06 -10.67 -11.50
C ASP A 224 3.96 -10.26 -10.51
N GLU A 225 2.91 -11.08 -10.39
CA GLU A 225 1.68 -10.78 -9.65
C GLU A 225 1.18 -9.35 -9.99
N ALA A 226 0.95 -9.11 -11.28
CA ALA A 226 0.73 -7.79 -11.85
C ALA A 226 -0.49 -7.04 -11.27
N ASP A 227 -1.50 -7.74 -10.78
CA ASP A 227 -2.65 -7.18 -10.06
C ASP A 227 -2.25 -6.57 -8.70
N GLU A 228 -1.35 -7.21 -7.95
CA GLU A 228 -0.84 -6.63 -6.70
C GLU A 228 0.13 -5.46 -6.98
N VAL A 229 0.97 -5.58 -8.00
CA VAL A 229 1.84 -4.47 -8.44
C VAL A 229 1.01 -3.26 -8.89
N GLN A 230 -0.07 -3.48 -9.66
CA GLN A 230 -1.00 -2.41 -10.05
C GLN A 230 -1.57 -1.67 -8.84
N LYS A 231 -2.03 -2.40 -7.83
CA LYS A 231 -2.53 -1.84 -6.58
C LYS A 231 -1.47 -1.02 -5.84
N GLN A 232 -0.22 -1.50 -5.84
CA GLN A 232 0.90 -0.78 -5.22
C GLN A 232 1.27 0.50 -5.99
N PHE A 233 1.19 0.49 -7.33
CA PHE A 233 1.34 1.69 -8.15
C PHE A 233 0.27 2.72 -7.83
N ASP A 234 -1.00 2.32 -7.74
CA ASP A 234 -2.09 3.21 -7.32
C ASP A 234 -1.87 3.77 -5.91
N ALA A 235 -1.46 2.92 -4.96
CA ALA A 235 -1.18 3.32 -3.58
C ALA A 235 -0.02 4.31 -3.46
N THR A 236 0.90 4.35 -4.43
CA THR A 236 2.01 5.30 -4.43
C THR A 236 1.53 6.75 -4.61
N PHE A 237 0.40 6.95 -5.28
CA PHE A 237 -0.23 8.25 -5.48
C PHE A 237 -1.33 8.56 -4.44
N LEU A 238 -1.41 7.74 -3.42
CA LEU A 238 -2.26 7.94 -2.26
C LEU A 238 -1.37 8.40 -1.10
N SER A 239 -1.58 9.63 -0.66
CA SER A 239 -0.85 10.21 0.46
C SER A 239 -1.73 10.22 1.70
N GLU A 240 -1.19 9.77 2.84
CA GLU A 240 -1.85 9.80 4.14
C GLU A 240 -1.12 10.79 5.06
N TYR A 241 -1.85 11.76 5.61
CA TYR A 241 -1.33 12.75 6.54
C TYR A 241 -2.08 12.66 7.86
N ASN A 242 -1.34 12.59 8.97
CA ASN A 242 -1.96 12.65 10.28
C ASN A 242 -2.49 14.06 10.54
N VAL A 243 -3.78 14.15 10.85
CA VAL A 243 -4.48 15.38 11.21
C VAL A 243 -4.50 15.54 12.73
N PHE A 244 -4.72 14.41 13.46
CA PHE A 244 -4.55 14.32 14.90
C PHE A 244 -4.37 12.86 15.35
N GLY A 245 -3.88 12.67 16.58
CA GLY A 245 -3.70 11.34 17.20
C GLY A 245 -2.35 10.70 16.91
N SER A 246 -1.38 11.46 16.44
CA SER A 246 0.01 11.04 16.21
C SER A 246 0.98 12.07 16.79
N VAL A 247 2.25 11.70 16.86
CA VAL A 247 3.34 12.60 17.30
C VAL A 247 3.69 13.65 16.21
N GLU A 248 3.28 13.42 14.97
CA GLU A 248 3.62 14.28 13.82
C GLU A 248 2.35 14.70 13.07
N ASP A 249 1.55 15.58 13.68
CA ASP A 249 0.38 16.14 13.03
C ASP A 249 0.78 17.25 12.07
N ILE A 250 0.38 17.12 10.79
CA ILE A 250 0.91 17.97 9.71
C ILE A 250 0.51 19.44 9.86
N PHE A 251 -0.73 19.70 10.25
CA PHE A 251 -1.22 21.08 10.37
C PHE A 251 -0.65 21.79 11.59
N GLU A 252 -0.41 21.08 12.69
CA GLU A 252 0.29 21.60 13.87
C GLU A 252 1.73 22.00 13.50
N ARG A 253 2.45 21.13 12.76
CA ARG A 253 3.80 21.46 12.27
C ARG A 253 3.80 22.69 11.39
N LEU A 254 2.86 22.79 10.42
CA LEU A 254 2.71 23.97 9.56
C LEU A 254 2.44 25.24 10.37
N SER A 255 1.56 25.18 11.36
CA SER A 255 1.25 26.29 12.26
C SER A 255 2.49 26.74 13.03
N ASN A 256 3.19 25.80 13.68
CA ASN A 256 4.39 26.07 14.46
C ASN A 256 5.51 26.70 13.61
N GLU A 257 5.82 26.15 12.44
CA GLU A 257 6.85 26.69 11.56
C GLU A 257 6.47 28.09 11.04
N SER A 258 5.21 28.30 10.65
CA SER A 258 4.74 29.61 10.21
C SER A 258 4.87 30.67 11.29
N HIS A 259 4.59 30.31 12.55
CA HIS A 259 4.77 31.19 13.70
C HIS A 259 6.25 31.51 13.94
N GLN A 260 7.12 30.53 13.90
CA GLN A 260 8.56 30.72 14.07
C GLN A 260 9.14 31.63 12.98
N LEU A 261 8.76 31.42 11.72
CA LEU A 261 9.26 32.20 10.59
C LEU A 261 8.75 33.63 10.53
N THR A 262 7.57 33.91 11.08
CA THR A 262 7.00 35.27 11.13
C THR A 262 7.38 36.02 12.42
N ASN A 263 7.90 35.32 13.43
CA ASN A 263 8.30 35.94 14.69
C ASN A 263 9.47 36.91 14.47
N GLY A 264 9.30 38.18 14.90
CA GLY A 264 10.28 39.25 14.69
C GLY A 264 10.39 39.76 13.25
N ARG A 265 9.59 39.28 12.32
CA ARG A 265 9.56 39.73 10.92
C ARG A 265 8.25 40.43 10.60
N TYR A 266 8.10 41.67 11.06
CA TYR A 266 6.86 42.45 11.00
C TYR A 266 6.31 42.62 9.56
N HIS A 267 7.18 42.72 8.55
CA HIS A 267 6.77 42.83 7.15
C HIS A 267 6.10 41.55 6.63
N LEU A 268 6.49 40.35 7.11
CA LEU A 268 5.85 39.08 6.77
C LEU A 268 4.59 38.86 7.61
N ALA A 269 4.63 39.23 8.89
CA ALA A 269 3.49 39.11 9.79
C ALA A 269 2.32 40.01 9.36
N GLY A 270 2.60 41.16 8.72
CA GLY A 270 1.59 42.08 8.18
C GLY A 270 1.22 41.86 6.72
N ASP A 271 1.80 40.88 6.02
CA ASP A 271 1.42 40.54 4.65
C ASP A 271 -0.02 39.97 4.63
N PRO A 272 -0.95 40.55 3.84
CA PRO A 272 -2.34 40.14 3.84
C PRO A 272 -2.53 38.65 3.52
N VAL A 273 -1.74 38.13 2.57
CA VAL A 273 -1.82 36.73 2.14
C VAL A 273 -1.34 35.77 3.23
N VAL A 274 -0.24 36.13 3.91
CA VAL A 274 0.27 35.36 5.04
C VAL A 274 -0.72 35.39 6.21
N THR A 275 -1.33 36.55 6.46
CA THR A 275 -2.33 36.72 7.53
C THR A 275 -3.56 35.86 7.25
N GLU A 276 -4.12 35.94 6.05
CA GLU A 276 -5.28 35.14 5.66
C GLU A 276 -5.00 33.63 5.74
N TRP A 277 -3.83 33.20 5.30
CA TRP A 277 -3.42 31.79 5.37
C TRP A 277 -3.28 31.32 6.83
N LYS A 278 -2.71 32.14 7.71
CA LYS A 278 -2.63 31.85 9.15
C LYS A 278 -4.00 31.84 9.83
N ASP A 279 -4.91 32.68 9.38
CA ASP A 279 -6.29 32.70 9.87
C ASP A 279 -7.02 31.40 9.47
N LYS A 280 -6.79 30.91 8.25
CA LYS A 280 -7.32 29.62 7.81
C LYS A 280 -6.73 28.44 8.58
N LEU A 281 -5.44 28.48 8.92
CA LEU A 281 -4.83 27.47 9.81
C LEU A 281 -5.50 27.47 11.20
N ARG A 282 -5.72 28.64 11.79
CA ARG A 282 -6.41 28.74 13.11
C ARG A 282 -7.85 28.23 13.04
N GLN A 283 -8.58 28.54 11.97
CA GLN A 283 -9.92 28.00 11.73
C GLN A 283 -9.89 26.47 11.60
N LEU A 284 -8.90 25.93 10.89
CA LEU A 284 -8.71 24.48 10.76
C LEU A 284 -8.42 23.83 12.09
N ASP A 285 -7.51 24.37 12.90
CA ASP A 285 -7.19 23.85 14.24
C ASP A 285 -8.44 23.78 15.12
N GLN A 286 -9.30 24.80 15.07
CA GLN A 286 -10.57 24.80 15.79
C GLN A 286 -11.50 23.67 15.31
N MET A 287 -11.59 23.44 13.98
CA MET A 287 -12.41 22.36 13.42
C MET A 287 -11.84 20.98 13.78
N ILE A 288 -10.53 20.81 13.70
CA ILE A 288 -9.84 19.58 14.11
C ILE A 288 -10.13 19.24 15.56
N TRP A 289 -10.04 20.24 16.44
CA TRP A 289 -10.38 20.06 17.85
C TRP A 289 -11.83 19.63 18.07
N ARG A 290 -12.78 20.24 17.37
CA ARG A 290 -14.20 19.87 17.46
C ARG A 290 -14.49 18.48 16.89
N ILE A 291 -13.81 18.10 15.82
CA ILE A 291 -13.87 16.72 15.27
C ILE A 291 -13.33 15.73 16.31
N TYR A 292 -12.16 16.01 16.90
CA TYR A 292 -11.59 15.18 17.95
C TYR A 292 -12.55 15.01 19.13
N GLU A 293 -13.04 16.12 19.70
CA GLU A 293 -13.99 16.13 20.82
C GLU A 293 -15.25 15.29 20.50
N LYS A 294 -15.77 15.41 19.29
CA LYS A 294 -16.95 14.66 18.85
C LYS A 294 -16.68 13.17 18.74
N LEU A 295 -15.55 12.79 18.21
CA LEU A 295 -15.13 11.40 18.11
C LEU A 295 -14.82 10.80 19.48
N ASP A 296 -14.21 11.55 20.37
CA ASP A 296 -13.91 11.10 21.74
C ASP A 296 -15.19 10.82 22.54
N ARG A 297 -16.19 11.69 22.42
CA ARG A 297 -17.48 11.57 23.16
C ARG A 297 -18.47 10.57 22.58
N SER A 298 -18.31 10.11 21.31
CA SER A 298 -19.29 9.25 20.64
C SER A 298 -18.72 7.92 20.16
N LEU A 299 -18.79 6.91 21.01
CA LEU A 299 -18.37 5.54 20.66
C LEU A 299 -19.10 5.00 19.41
N THR A 300 -20.41 5.29 19.27
CA THR A 300 -21.21 4.86 18.13
C THR A 300 -20.75 5.49 16.84
N LEU A 301 -20.40 6.80 16.87
CA LEU A 301 -19.85 7.49 15.71
C LEU A 301 -18.48 6.90 15.34
N ARG A 302 -17.59 6.70 16.31
CA ARG A 302 -16.27 6.07 16.09
C ARG A 302 -16.40 4.70 15.40
N LYS A 303 -17.25 3.83 15.91
CA LYS A 303 -17.47 2.50 15.32
C LYS A 303 -17.99 2.56 13.88
N ASN A 304 -18.84 3.55 13.57
CA ASN A 304 -19.40 3.70 12.22
C ASN A 304 -18.37 4.20 11.21
N ILE A 305 -17.40 5.03 11.63
CA ILE A 305 -16.43 5.63 10.71
C ILE A 305 -15.08 4.91 10.67
N SER A 306 -14.73 4.11 11.67
CA SER A 306 -13.40 3.48 11.81
C SER A 306 -13.08 2.43 10.73
N ARG A 307 -14.07 1.95 9.99
CA ARG A 307 -13.89 0.89 8.98
C ARG A 307 -13.96 1.36 7.54
N ASN A 308 -14.30 2.63 7.32
CA ASN A 308 -14.60 3.14 5.99
C ASN A 308 -13.79 4.39 5.67
N LEU A 309 -13.51 4.58 4.39
CA LEU A 309 -13.03 5.88 3.89
C LEU A 309 -14.15 6.91 4.06
N ILE A 310 -13.88 7.96 4.82
CA ILE A 310 -14.81 9.04 5.10
C ILE A 310 -14.66 10.07 3.98
N ARG A 311 -15.74 10.34 3.26
CA ARG A 311 -15.84 11.43 2.30
C ARG A 311 -17.10 12.22 2.58
N VAL A 312 -17.00 13.55 2.42
CA VAL A 312 -18.15 14.45 2.62
C VAL A 312 -19.37 14.02 1.78
N ALA A 313 -19.15 13.61 0.53
CA ALA A 313 -20.23 13.11 -0.32
C ALA A 313 -20.90 11.84 0.23
N ALA A 314 -20.11 10.87 0.72
CA ALA A 314 -20.66 9.64 1.29
C ALA A 314 -21.40 9.87 2.62
N LEU A 315 -20.94 10.86 3.41
CA LEU A 315 -21.69 11.29 4.61
C LEU A 315 -23.01 11.99 4.24
N ALA A 316 -23.04 12.78 3.17
CA ALA A 316 -24.25 13.40 2.67
C ALA A 316 -25.28 12.35 2.21
N ASP A 317 -24.82 11.27 1.54
CA ASP A 317 -25.65 10.13 1.15
C ASP A 317 -26.25 9.45 2.39
N SER A 318 -25.39 9.08 3.34
CA SER A 318 -25.83 8.45 4.61
C SER A 318 -26.79 9.31 5.43
N LEU A 319 -26.60 10.63 5.47
CA LEU A 319 -27.53 11.55 6.15
C LEU A 319 -28.87 11.64 5.40
N SER A 320 -28.87 11.68 4.06
CA SER A 320 -30.09 11.77 3.25
C SER A 320 -30.97 10.53 3.41
N GLU A 321 -30.39 9.34 3.45
CA GLU A 321 -31.08 8.07 3.67
C GLU A 321 -31.74 8.00 5.05
N LYS A 322 -31.16 8.60 6.08
CA LYS A 322 -31.71 8.66 7.44
C LYS A 322 -32.89 9.61 7.60
N ILE A 323 -33.09 10.47 6.64
CA ILE A 323 -34.16 11.47 6.63
C ILE A 323 -35.36 11.00 5.81
N SER A 324 -35.14 10.41 4.65
CA SER A 324 -36.20 10.00 3.73
C SER A 324 -35.98 8.59 3.16
N PHE A 325 -37.07 7.86 2.86
CA PHE A 325 -37.06 6.62 2.08
C PHE A 325 -37.34 6.85 0.60
N ASP A 326 -37.88 8.00 0.25
CA ASP A 326 -38.19 8.36 -1.11
C ASP A 326 -36.93 8.84 -1.83
N GLU A 327 -36.58 8.21 -2.94
CA GLU A 327 -35.40 8.52 -3.72
C GLU A 327 -35.34 9.99 -4.22
N GLU A 328 -36.49 10.56 -4.58
CA GLU A 328 -36.54 11.94 -5.07
C GLU A 328 -36.22 12.93 -3.94
N SER A 329 -36.79 12.68 -2.75
CA SER A 329 -36.49 13.45 -1.55
C SER A 329 -35.03 13.27 -1.11
N GLN A 330 -34.51 12.04 -1.13
CA GLN A 330 -33.09 11.80 -0.85
C GLN A 330 -32.16 12.57 -1.80
N LYS A 331 -32.45 12.57 -3.11
CA LYS A 331 -31.68 13.34 -4.10
C LYS A 331 -31.69 14.84 -3.81
N LYS A 332 -32.84 15.40 -3.43
CA LYS A 332 -32.97 16.83 -3.06
C LYS A 332 -32.17 17.16 -1.79
N ILE A 333 -32.32 16.33 -0.74
CA ILE A 333 -31.60 16.50 0.52
C ILE A 333 -30.09 16.40 0.28
N ARG A 334 -29.66 15.37 -0.43
CA ARG A 334 -28.26 15.18 -0.82
C ARG A 334 -27.70 16.40 -1.55
N LYS A 335 -28.46 16.94 -2.50
CA LYS A 335 -28.03 18.14 -3.23
C LYS A 335 -27.79 19.31 -2.28
N HIS A 336 -28.72 19.59 -1.35
CA HIS A 336 -28.54 20.67 -0.39
C HIS A 336 -27.33 20.48 0.54
N LEU A 337 -27.07 19.23 0.96
CA LEU A 337 -25.89 18.91 1.75
C LEU A 337 -24.60 19.14 0.95
N LEU A 338 -24.56 18.71 -0.32
CA LEU A 338 -23.39 18.92 -1.18
C LEU A 338 -23.18 20.39 -1.56
N ASP A 339 -24.25 21.14 -1.80
CA ASP A 339 -24.17 22.60 -2.03
C ASP A 339 -23.54 23.29 -0.81
N TYR A 340 -23.93 22.91 0.41
CA TYR A 340 -23.28 23.40 1.64
C TYR A 340 -21.81 22.97 1.74
N ALA A 341 -21.49 21.74 1.40
CA ALA A 341 -20.11 21.25 1.48
C ALA A 341 -19.16 21.97 0.52
N ASN A 342 -19.68 22.36 -0.66
CA ASN A 342 -18.87 23.11 -1.63
C ASN A 342 -18.61 24.56 -1.19
N GLU A 343 -19.57 25.20 -0.55
CA GLU A 343 -19.49 26.60 -0.12
C GLU A 343 -20.08 26.80 1.30
N PRO A 344 -19.39 26.29 2.36
CA PRO A 344 -19.96 26.27 3.71
C PRO A 344 -20.13 27.66 4.35
N TYR A 345 -19.63 28.71 3.72
CA TYR A 345 -19.72 30.11 4.17
C TYR A 345 -20.64 31.00 3.31
N GLN A 346 -21.25 30.44 2.24
CA GLN A 346 -22.05 31.23 1.28
C GLN A 346 -23.29 31.86 1.93
N ASP A 347 -24.05 31.10 2.73
CA ASP A 347 -25.18 31.63 3.48
C ASP A 347 -24.73 32.22 4.82
N SER A 348 -24.68 33.55 4.89
CA SER A 348 -24.23 34.27 6.08
C SER A 348 -25.03 33.94 7.35
N ARG A 349 -26.36 33.67 7.22
CA ARG A 349 -27.19 33.31 8.36
C ARG A 349 -26.96 31.89 8.84
N LEU A 350 -26.76 30.94 7.92
CA LEU A 350 -26.42 29.59 8.24
C LEU A 350 -25.00 29.53 8.84
N SER A 351 -24.07 30.28 8.26
CA SER A 351 -22.71 30.42 8.76
C SER A 351 -22.69 30.92 10.21
N SER A 352 -23.44 31.95 10.53
CA SER A 352 -23.54 32.51 11.90
C SER A 352 -24.08 31.49 12.90
N ILE A 353 -25.07 30.67 12.54
CA ILE A 353 -25.57 29.61 13.44
C ILE A 353 -24.55 28.49 13.63
N VAL A 354 -23.80 28.16 12.56
CA VAL A 354 -22.70 27.18 12.65
C VAL A 354 -21.56 27.71 13.52
N ASP A 355 -21.22 28.99 13.41
CA ASP A 355 -20.20 29.62 14.26
C ASP A 355 -20.64 29.55 15.74
N GLU A 356 -21.91 29.83 16.04
CA GLU A 356 -22.47 29.67 17.39
C GLU A 356 -22.43 28.19 17.84
N LEU A 357 -22.73 27.22 16.97
CA LEU A 357 -22.63 25.79 17.28
C LEU A 357 -21.20 25.38 17.66
N ILE A 358 -20.20 25.92 16.98
CA ILE A 358 -18.78 25.64 17.21
C ILE A 358 -18.34 26.17 18.59
N GLU A 359 -18.87 27.29 19.04
CA GLU A 359 -18.52 27.91 20.33
C GLU A 359 -19.22 27.27 21.53
N LYS A 360 -20.36 26.61 21.31
CA LYS A 360 -21.14 26.03 22.42
C LYS A 360 -20.53 24.72 22.92
N GLU A 361 -20.64 24.51 24.25
CA GLU A 361 -20.27 23.27 24.91
C GLU A 361 -21.49 22.48 25.42
N ASN A 362 -22.60 23.18 25.73
CA ASN A 362 -23.80 22.57 26.29
C ASN A 362 -24.54 21.73 25.24
N HIS A 363 -24.82 20.47 25.58
CA HIS A 363 -25.49 19.53 24.69
C HIS A 363 -26.90 19.97 24.24
N ASP A 364 -27.71 20.50 25.15
CA ASP A 364 -29.08 20.93 24.83
C ASP A 364 -29.10 22.15 23.92
N GLU A 365 -28.16 23.08 24.10
CA GLU A 365 -28.01 24.25 23.23
C GLU A 365 -27.54 23.80 21.83
N LYS A 366 -26.57 22.89 21.76
CA LYS A 366 -26.12 22.29 20.49
C LYS A 366 -27.27 21.61 19.74
N GLN A 367 -28.12 20.84 20.43
CA GLN A 367 -29.29 20.20 19.80
C GLN A 367 -30.28 21.21 19.21
N LYS A 368 -30.53 22.31 19.90
CA LYS A 368 -31.39 23.40 19.39
C LYS A 368 -30.79 24.02 18.10
N LEU A 369 -29.51 24.33 18.12
CA LEU A 369 -28.80 24.89 16.96
C LEU A 369 -28.78 23.88 15.80
N LEU A 370 -28.52 22.60 16.05
CA LEU A 370 -28.55 21.55 15.03
C LEU A 370 -29.95 21.39 14.41
N THR A 371 -31.01 21.57 15.19
CA THR A 371 -32.37 21.60 14.67
C THR A 371 -32.58 22.77 13.72
N GLN A 372 -32.16 23.97 14.10
CA GLN A 372 -32.25 25.19 13.25
C GLN A 372 -31.40 25.04 11.98
N ILE A 373 -30.18 24.48 12.10
CA ILE A 373 -29.31 24.18 10.96
C ILE A 373 -30.00 23.21 10.01
N THR A 374 -30.59 22.15 10.55
CA THR A 374 -31.32 21.16 9.75
C THR A 374 -32.46 21.77 8.97
N GLU A 375 -33.29 22.61 9.61
CA GLU A 375 -34.40 23.31 8.97
C GLU A 375 -33.97 24.26 7.86
N LYS A 376 -32.87 24.99 8.07
CA LYS A 376 -32.33 25.93 7.06
C LYS A 376 -31.63 25.20 5.92
N LEU A 377 -30.75 24.22 6.27
CA LEU A 377 -29.96 23.49 5.30
C LEU A 377 -30.86 22.69 4.35
N LEU A 378 -31.90 22.07 4.88
CA LEU A 378 -32.79 21.20 4.13
C LEU A 378 -34.09 21.88 3.68
N LYS A 379 -34.22 23.17 3.94
CA LYS A 379 -35.38 24.00 3.54
C LYS A 379 -36.75 23.44 3.96
N GLY A 380 -36.80 22.87 5.17
CA GLY A 380 -38.06 22.35 5.71
C GLY A 380 -37.93 21.71 7.09
N THR A 381 -39.06 21.51 7.75
CA THR A 381 -39.13 20.80 9.04
C THR A 381 -39.00 19.31 8.77
N ILE A 382 -37.82 18.75 9.02
CA ILE A 382 -37.52 17.33 8.77
C ILE A 382 -37.34 16.63 10.09
N ARG A 383 -38.01 15.49 10.26
CA ARG A 383 -37.86 14.61 11.42
C ARG A 383 -37.00 13.42 11.03
N PRO A 384 -35.82 13.23 11.68
CA PRO A 384 -35.01 12.01 11.45
C PRO A 384 -35.83 10.77 11.81
N ARG A 385 -35.76 9.75 10.97
CA ARG A 385 -36.45 8.46 11.15
C ARG A 385 -35.70 7.47 12.03
N VAL A 386 -34.47 7.80 12.36
CA VAL A 386 -33.57 7.03 13.20
C VAL A 386 -33.32 7.71 14.53
N ASN A 387 -32.55 7.07 15.39
CA ASN A 387 -32.10 7.64 16.65
C ASN A 387 -31.58 9.08 16.43
N LYS A 388 -32.29 10.06 17.02
CA LYS A 388 -31.99 11.49 16.88
C LYS A 388 -30.55 11.83 17.29
N ASP A 389 -30.07 11.22 18.36
CA ASP A 389 -28.75 11.54 18.89
C ASP A 389 -27.63 11.11 17.90
N LEU A 390 -27.79 9.95 17.28
CA LEU A 390 -26.86 9.49 16.25
C LEU A 390 -26.93 10.37 15.00
N PHE A 391 -28.13 10.76 14.57
CA PHE A 391 -28.29 11.66 13.42
C PHE A 391 -27.63 13.02 13.67
N TYR A 392 -27.92 13.66 14.80
CA TYR A 392 -27.30 14.94 15.13
C TYR A 392 -25.78 14.83 15.34
N ALA A 393 -25.31 13.72 15.91
CA ALA A 393 -23.87 13.47 16.02
C ALA A 393 -23.17 13.40 14.65
N GLN A 394 -23.81 12.75 13.68
CA GLN A 394 -23.28 12.66 12.32
C GLN A 394 -23.42 13.98 11.54
N LEU A 395 -24.52 14.72 11.74
CA LEU A 395 -24.70 16.03 11.12
C LEU A 395 -23.68 17.04 11.67
N GLU A 396 -23.43 17.06 12.97
CA GLU A 396 -22.43 17.90 13.60
C GLU A 396 -21.03 17.57 13.06
N PHE A 397 -20.67 16.29 13.00
CA PHE A 397 -19.42 15.83 12.41
C PHE A 397 -19.29 16.23 10.93
N TYR A 398 -20.38 16.09 10.16
CA TYR A 398 -20.42 16.51 8.77
C TYR A 398 -20.14 18.00 8.59
N ILE A 399 -20.78 18.84 9.39
CA ILE A 399 -20.60 20.30 9.36
C ILE A 399 -19.15 20.69 9.65
N TYR A 400 -18.57 20.11 10.71
CA TYR A 400 -17.18 20.38 11.06
C TYR A 400 -16.21 19.91 9.96
N LEU A 401 -16.49 18.76 9.36
CA LEU A 401 -15.67 18.22 8.28
C LEU A 401 -15.74 19.09 7.01
N CYS A 402 -16.93 19.59 6.63
CA CYS A 402 -17.09 20.50 5.50
C CYS A 402 -16.26 21.79 5.69
N ARG A 403 -16.31 22.37 6.90
CA ARG A 403 -15.52 23.55 7.23
C ARG A 403 -14.02 23.28 7.25
N ALA A 404 -13.61 22.14 7.80
CA ALA A 404 -12.20 21.71 7.80
C ALA A 404 -11.71 21.50 6.37
N GLU A 405 -12.50 20.85 5.50
CA GLU A 405 -12.13 20.59 4.10
C GLU A 405 -11.94 21.88 3.30
N GLU A 406 -12.79 22.89 3.50
CA GLU A 406 -12.62 24.19 2.88
C GLU A 406 -11.32 24.87 3.33
N CYS A 407 -11.01 24.84 4.64
CA CYS A 407 -9.74 25.36 5.14
C CYS A 407 -8.54 24.60 4.57
N ILE A 408 -8.61 23.26 4.52
CA ILE A 408 -7.56 22.41 3.96
C ILE A 408 -7.33 22.74 2.49
N LYS A 409 -8.40 22.84 1.67
CA LYS A 409 -8.30 23.21 0.26
C LYS A 409 -7.59 24.56 0.08
N PHE A 410 -7.97 25.56 0.86
CA PHE A 410 -7.33 26.89 0.80
C PHE A 410 -5.85 26.82 1.19
N ILE A 411 -5.53 26.12 2.28
CA ILE A 411 -4.16 25.96 2.78
C ILE A 411 -3.28 25.26 1.72
N LEU A 412 -3.77 24.17 1.12
CA LEU A 412 -3.05 23.41 0.12
C LEU A 412 -2.84 24.20 -1.18
N THR A 413 -3.87 24.87 -1.70
CA THR A 413 -3.78 25.66 -2.93
C THR A 413 -2.86 26.86 -2.81
N SER A 414 -2.80 27.48 -1.61
CA SER A 414 -1.95 28.64 -1.33
C SER A 414 -0.53 28.28 -0.89
N PHE A 415 -0.27 27.01 -0.55
CA PHE A 415 0.97 26.60 0.13
C PHE A 415 2.24 26.98 -0.63
N THR A 416 2.30 26.73 -1.94
CA THR A 416 3.52 27.02 -2.75
C THR A 416 3.88 28.52 -2.68
N MET A 417 2.89 29.40 -2.71
CA MET A 417 3.12 30.85 -2.59
C MET A 417 3.57 31.23 -1.18
N ILE A 418 2.97 30.65 -0.15
CA ILE A 418 3.33 30.87 1.25
C ILE A 418 4.71 30.33 1.55
N GLN A 419 5.04 29.14 1.06
CA GLN A 419 6.38 28.53 1.20
C GLN A 419 7.46 29.46 0.62
N ALA A 420 7.25 29.99 -0.57
CA ALA A 420 8.18 30.92 -1.20
C ALA A 420 8.34 32.23 -0.41
N LYS A 421 7.22 32.79 0.12
CA LYS A 421 7.23 34.03 0.90
C LYS A 421 7.90 33.88 2.27
N LEU A 422 7.62 32.80 2.98
CA LEU A 422 8.12 32.57 4.34
C LEU A 422 9.48 31.89 4.36
N GLY A 423 9.90 31.21 3.27
CA GLY A 423 11.08 30.37 3.24
C GLY A 423 10.90 29.10 4.09
N MET A 424 9.69 28.51 4.06
CA MET A 424 9.40 27.29 4.81
C MET A 424 10.24 26.12 4.32
N SER A 425 10.55 25.18 5.22
CA SER A 425 11.40 24.04 4.87
C SER A 425 10.78 23.17 3.78
N ALA A 426 11.63 22.55 2.96
CA ALA A 426 11.19 21.63 1.92
C ALA A 426 10.56 20.34 2.48
N ASP A 427 10.68 20.09 3.79
CA ASP A 427 10.16 18.89 4.46
C ASP A 427 8.63 18.79 4.48
N PHE A 428 7.93 19.90 4.21
CA PHE A 428 6.48 19.89 3.92
C PHE A 428 6.15 19.55 2.49
N SER A 429 7.14 19.38 1.64
CA SER A 429 7.02 19.00 0.25
C SER A 429 6.44 17.60 -0.05
N PRO A 430 6.33 16.62 0.88
CA PRO A 430 5.66 15.35 0.56
C PRO A 430 4.25 15.54 0.02
N LEU A 431 3.54 16.58 0.44
CA LEU A 431 2.23 16.97 -0.12
C LEU A 431 2.29 17.31 -1.62
N PHE A 432 3.48 17.63 -2.17
CA PHE A 432 3.63 18.15 -3.53
C PHE A 432 4.75 17.50 -4.35
N THR A 433 5.67 16.73 -3.73
CA THR A 433 6.91 16.28 -4.38
C THR A 433 6.72 15.07 -5.29
N MET A 434 5.84 14.14 -4.96
CA MET A 434 5.60 12.98 -5.83
C MET A 434 4.84 13.34 -7.10
N GLN A 435 4.02 14.39 -7.07
CA GLN A 435 3.32 14.89 -8.24
C GLN A 435 4.28 15.45 -9.30
N LYS A 436 5.38 16.10 -8.88
CA LYS A 436 6.30 16.78 -9.81
C LYS A 436 7.01 15.82 -10.75
N ASP A 437 7.39 14.63 -10.29
CA ASP A 437 8.17 13.67 -11.06
C ASP A 437 7.36 13.03 -12.20
N TYR A 438 6.06 12.88 -12.00
CA TYR A 438 5.17 12.19 -12.96
C TYR A 438 4.07 13.09 -13.53
N GLN A 439 3.99 14.35 -13.12
CA GLN A 439 2.91 15.26 -13.49
C GLN A 439 2.80 15.51 -15.00
N ALA A 440 3.94 15.48 -15.71
CA ALA A 440 3.97 15.77 -17.15
C ALA A 440 3.26 14.68 -18.00
N PHE A 441 3.19 13.45 -17.53
CA PHE A 441 2.64 12.30 -18.29
C PHE A 441 1.59 11.50 -17.53
N MET A 442 1.36 11.80 -16.27
CA MET A 442 0.26 11.20 -15.55
C MET A 442 -1.03 11.92 -15.95
N LYS A 443 -1.92 11.18 -16.59
CA LYS A 443 -3.27 11.67 -16.83
C LYS A 443 -3.91 11.96 -15.47
N GLU A 444 -4.32 13.20 -15.26
CA GLU A 444 -5.07 13.59 -14.08
C GLU A 444 -6.31 12.70 -13.95
N ALA A 445 -6.65 12.34 -12.73
CA ALA A 445 -7.94 11.70 -12.48
C ALA A 445 -9.04 12.62 -13.02
N MET A 446 -9.99 12.09 -13.78
CA MET A 446 -11.10 12.87 -14.38
C MET A 446 -11.89 13.68 -13.35
N THR A 447 -11.77 13.35 -12.09
CA THR A 447 -12.44 14.01 -10.94
C THR A 447 -11.54 14.99 -10.19
N GLY A 448 -10.28 15.22 -10.64
CA GLY A 448 -9.29 15.99 -9.91
C GLY A 448 -8.78 15.29 -8.64
N THR A 449 -8.10 16.02 -7.79
CA THR A 449 -7.63 15.51 -6.49
C THR A 449 -8.80 15.13 -5.61
N MET A 450 -8.91 13.87 -5.23
CA MET A 450 -9.93 13.39 -4.28
C MET A 450 -9.39 13.46 -2.86
N ILE A 451 -10.07 14.21 -1.99
CA ILE A 451 -9.79 14.25 -0.56
C ILE A 451 -10.73 13.27 0.16
N GLY A 452 -10.17 12.50 1.06
CA GLY A 452 -10.90 11.62 1.95
C GLY A 452 -10.27 11.61 3.34
N TYR A 453 -10.94 10.97 4.28
CA TYR A 453 -10.43 10.85 5.65
C TYR A 453 -10.55 9.42 6.12
N LYS A 454 -9.66 9.03 7.03
CA LYS A 454 -9.66 7.72 7.66
C LYS A 454 -9.48 7.90 9.16
N TYR A 455 -10.23 7.15 9.94
CA TYR A 455 -10.07 7.10 11.37
C TYR A 455 -9.55 5.71 11.76
N ASP A 456 -8.30 5.63 12.11
CA ASP A 456 -7.64 4.39 12.53
C ASP A 456 -7.72 4.27 14.05
N LEU A 457 -8.58 3.38 14.53
CA LEU A 457 -8.67 2.99 15.92
C LEU A 457 -7.96 1.65 16.09
N LYS A 458 -6.89 1.62 16.88
CA LYS A 458 -6.21 0.38 17.24
C LYS A 458 -6.98 -0.33 18.35
N ASP A 459 -7.00 -1.66 18.30
CA ASP A 459 -7.66 -2.46 19.32
C ASP A 459 -7.06 -2.18 20.71
N GLY A 460 -7.95 -1.82 21.65
CA GLY A 460 -7.56 -1.44 23.02
C GLY A 460 -7.20 0.03 23.23
N GLU A 461 -7.17 0.86 22.20
CA GLU A 461 -6.98 2.31 22.32
C GLU A 461 -8.32 3.04 22.48
N THR A 462 -8.35 4.04 23.35
CA THR A 462 -9.54 4.89 23.56
C THR A 462 -9.65 6.00 22.52
N THR A 463 -8.53 6.39 21.93
CA THR A 463 -8.43 7.43 20.91
C THR A 463 -7.69 6.91 19.69
N GLY A 464 -8.23 7.19 18.49
CA GLY A 464 -7.63 6.80 17.21
C GLY A 464 -6.92 7.95 16.52
N ALA A 465 -6.16 7.64 15.48
CA ALA A 465 -5.56 8.62 14.59
C ALA A 465 -6.55 9.00 13.46
N PHE A 466 -6.76 10.29 13.25
CA PHE A 466 -7.54 10.82 12.12
C PHE A 466 -6.58 11.29 11.03
N LYS A 467 -6.76 10.75 9.85
CA LYS A 467 -5.85 10.97 8.72
C LYS A 467 -6.59 11.61 7.57
N LEU A 468 -5.93 12.56 6.91
CA LEU A 468 -6.29 13.06 5.61
C LEU A 468 -5.71 12.14 4.55
N ILE A 469 -6.52 11.76 3.57
CA ILE A 469 -6.12 10.96 2.43
C ILE A 469 -6.29 11.80 1.18
N GLU A 470 -5.21 11.96 0.44
CA GLU A 470 -5.19 12.65 -0.83
C GLU A 470 -4.85 11.66 -1.94
N TYR A 471 -5.65 11.63 -3.00
CA TYR A 471 -5.42 10.81 -4.19
C TYR A 471 -5.11 11.72 -5.38
N THR A 472 -3.86 11.72 -5.80
CA THR A 472 -3.32 12.72 -6.72
C THR A 472 -3.23 12.25 -8.17
N GLY A 473 -3.39 10.96 -8.44
CA GLY A 473 -3.31 10.43 -9.80
C GLY A 473 -3.61 8.94 -9.88
N VAL A 474 -3.72 8.43 -11.10
CA VAL A 474 -4.02 7.03 -11.39
C VAL A 474 -2.73 6.29 -11.68
N GLY A 475 -2.06 5.78 -10.63
CA GLY A 475 -0.74 5.16 -10.71
C GLY A 475 -0.65 3.98 -11.66
N ARG A 476 -1.74 3.19 -11.78
CA ARG A 476 -1.80 2.06 -12.73
C ARG A 476 -1.57 2.45 -14.19
N LEU A 477 -1.86 3.69 -14.58
CA LEU A 477 -1.61 4.15 -15.94
C LEU A 477 -0.11 4.18 -16.26
N LEU A 478 0.73 4.50 -15.28
CA LEU A 478 2.18 4.42 -15.45
C LEU A 478 2.63 2.98 -15.74
N LEU A 479 1.94 1.98 -15.18
CA LEU A 479 2.23 0.58 -15.43
C LEU A 479 1.71 0.13 -16.80
N HIS A 480 0.46 0.47 -17.15
CA HIS A 480 -0.17 0.06 -18.40
C HIS A 480 0.40 0.76 -19.63
N ASP A 481 0.73 2.05 -19.52
CA ASP A 481 1.25 2.86 -20.62
C ASP A 481 2.79 2.90 -20.63
N TRP A 482 3.48 2.11 -19.78
CA TRP A 482 4.93 2.16 -19.64
C TRP A 482 5.68 1.98 -20.96
N HIS A 483 5.19 1.13 -21.83
CA HIS A 483 5.79 0.88 -23.14
C HIS A 483 5.76 2.08 -24.10
N CYS A 484 4.94 3.11 -23.83
CA CYS A 484 4.74 4.26 -24.73
C CYS A 484 4.64 5.62 -24.03
N VAL A 485 4.86 5.69 -22.71
CA VAL A 485 4.63 6.91 -21.92
C VAL A 485 5.44 8.14 -22.40
N TYR A 486 6.61 7.93 -23.00
CA TYR A 486 7.46 8.99 -23.56
C TYR A 486 7.49 9.01 -25.11
N GLU A 487 6.66 8.21 -25.79
CA GLU A 487 6.70 8.08 -27.26
C GLU A 487 6.45 9.42 -27.96
N ASP A 488 5.55 10.25 -27.43
CA ASP A 488 5.23 11.57 -28.01
C ASP A 488 6.37 12.60 -27.84
N SER A 489 7.16 12.50 -26.78
CA SER A 489 8.25 13.44 -26.50
C SER A 489 9.57 13.09 -27.19
N ASP A 490 9.93 11.80 -27.21
CA ASP A 490 11.24 11.34 -27.66
C ASP A 490 11.21 10.47 -28.91
N GLN A 491 10.02 10.15 -29.43
CA GLN A 491 9.81 9.19 -30.55
C GLN A 491 10.42 7.81 -30.27
N LYS A 492 10.79 7.52 -29.02
CA LYS A 492 11.37 6.26 -28.59
C LYS A 492 10.34 5.44 -27.84
N ARG A 493 10.18 4.21 -28.26
CA ARG A 493 9.35 3.23 -27.53
C ARG A 493 10.09 2.69 -26.32
N GLY A 494 9.37 2.51 -25.25
CA GLY A 494 9.84 1.83 -24.06
C GLY A 494 9.90 0.31 -24.21
N PRO A 495 10.15 -0.41 -23.12
CA PRO A 495 10.25 -1.86 -23.12
C PRO A 495 8.93 -2.55 -23.47
N ALA A 496 9.00 -3.80 -23.93
CA ALA A 496 7.83 -4.66 -23.89
C ALA A 496 7.49 -4.99 -22.43
N VAL A 497 6.25 -4.73 -22.01
CA VAL A 497 5.81 -4.95 -20.63
C VAL A 497 4.94 -6.21 -20.59
N ILE A 498 5.38 -7.22 -19.86
CA ILE A 498 4.71 -8.52 -19.77
C ILE A 498 4.11 -8.69 -18.38
N PHE A 499 2.79 -8.66 -18.29
CA PHE A 499 2.04 -8.88 -17.07
C PHE A 499 1.79 -10.36 -16.85
N LEU A 500 2.13 -10.87 -15.66
CA LEU A 500 1.83 -12.23 -15.24
C LEU A 500 1.06 -12.20 -13.92
N SER A 501 -0.08 -12.86 -13.88
CA SER A 501 -0.86 -13.04 -12.65
C SER A 501 -1.82 -14.22 -12.79
N GLY A 502 -2.14 -14.85 -11.65
CA GLY A 502 -3.19 -15.87 -11.55
C GLY A 502 -4.55 -15.32 -11.14
N THR A 503 -4.60 -14.08 -10.67
CA THR A 503 -5.77 -13.43 -10.04
C THR A 503 -6.20 -12.13 -10.71
N SER A 504 -5.55 -11.77 -11.80
CA SER A 504 -5.73 -10.50 -12.53
C SER A 504 -7.07 -10.37 -13.27
N HIS A 505 -7.81 -11.47 -13.49
CA HIS A 505 -9.14 -11.43 -14.08
C HIS A 505 -10.22 -11.36 -12.99
N ALA A 506 -10.49 -10.15 -12.52
CA ALA A 506 -11.48 -9.87 -11.47
C ALA A 506 -12.33 -8.65 -11.87
N PRO A 507 -13.24 -8.77 -12.86
CA PRO A 507 -13.91 -7.62 -13.50
C PRO A 507 -14.74 -6.75 -12.55
N GLU A 508 -15.13 -7.26 -11.39
CA GLU A 508 -15.86 -6.49 -10.36
C GLU A 508 -14.92 -5.82 -9.34
N SER A 509 -13.62 -6.07 -9.42
CA SER A 509 -12.63 -5.50 -8.52
C SER A 509 -11.96 -4.27 -9.14
N ALA A 510 -12.18 -3.11 -8.56
CA ALA A 510 -11.48 -1.88 -8.97
C ALA A 510 -9.96 -1.93 -8.75
N HIS A 511 -9.48 -2.79 -7.85
CA HIS A 511 -8.06 -2.85 -7.47
C HIS A 511 -7.27 -3.91 -8.22
N TYR A 512 -7.85 -5.10 -8.42
CA TYR A 512 -7.12 -6.28 -8.90
C TYR A 512 -7.36 -6.58 -10.38
N HIS A 513 -8.43 -6.05 -10.99
CA HIS A 513 -8.68 -6.29 -12.40
C HIS A 513 -7.68 -5.54 -13.29
N LEU A 514 -6.96 -6.30 -14.13
CA LEU A 514 -6.13 -5.75 -15.20
C LEU A 514 -6.98 -5.55 -16.45
N ASN A 515 -7.09 -4.31 -16.92
CA ASN A 515 -7.86 -3.98 -18.13
C ASN A 515 -7.18 -4.42 -19.44
N THR A 516 -5.92 -4.87 -19.37
CA THR A 516 -5.24 -5.51 -20.51
C THR A 516 -5.80 -6.91 -20.70
N GLY A 517 -6.51 -7.13 -21.80
CA GLY A 517 -7.05 -8.46 -22.13
C GLY A 517 -5.92 -9.49 -22.17
N SER A 518 -6.13 -10.63 -21.48
CA SER A 518 -5.19 -11.75 -21.56
C SER A 518 -5.32 -12.43 -22.92
N LYS A 519 -4.25 -12.38 -23.70
CA LYS A 519 -4.16 -13.08 -25.01
C LYS A 519 -3.48 -14.42 -24.91
N TRP A 520 -2.77 -14.64 -23.82
CA TRP A 520 -1.93 -15.81 -23.60
C TRP A 520 -2.27 -16.48 -22.27
N LEU A 521 -2.25 -17.80 -22.27
CA LEU A 521 -2.51 -18.62 -21.09
C LEU A 521 -1.35 -19.58 -20.84
N LEU A 522 -0.76 -19.51 -19.66
CA LEU A 522 0.18 -20.52 -19.17
C LEU A 522 -0.57 -21.69 -18.57
N LYS A 523 -0.30 -22.87 -19.08
CA LYS A 523 -0.79 -24.14 -18.57
C LYS A 523 0.38 -24.99 -18.12
N ALA A 524 0.21 -25.70 -17.01
CA ALA A 524 1.11 -26.78 -16.64
C ALA A 524 0.62 -28.07 -17.28
N ASP A 525 1.47 -28.72 -18.06
CA ASP A 525 1.21 -30.11 -18.46
C ASP A 525 1.45 -31.01 -17.24
N ARG A 526 0.41 -31.15 -16.43
CA ARG A 526 0.46 -31.96 -15.21
C ARG A 526 -0.40 -33.19 -15.34
N THR A 527 0.24 -34.31 -15.26
CA THR A 527 -0.33 -35.54 -14.70
C THR A 527 -0.40 -35.46 -13.17
N SER A 528 -0.85 -34.32 -12.64
CA SER A 528 -0.99 -34.13 -11.19
C SER A 528 -2.20 -34.91 -10.68
N PRO A 529 -2.12 -35.50 -9.48
CA PRO A 529 -3.31 -36.07 -8.85
C PRO A 529 -4.38 -34.97 -8.74
N GLU A 530 -5.62 -35.34 -9.04
CA GLU A 530 -6.76 -34.44 -8.96
C GLU A 530 -6.83 -33.77 -7.58
N VAL A 531 -6.98 -32.44 -7.58
CA VAL A 531 -7.25 -31.70 -6.34
C VAL A 531 -8.72 -31.90 -6.03
N GLN A 532 -9.01 -32.57 -4.94
CA GLN A 532 -10.39 -32.71 -4.46
C GLN A 532 -10.76 -31.50 -3.61
N ILE A 533 -11.77 -30.76 -4.05
CA ILE A 533 -12.35 -29.66 -3.28
C ILE A 533 -13.66 -30.16 -2.67
N THR A 534 -13.73 -30.15 -1.33
CA THR A 534 -14.93 -30.58 -0.60
C THR A 534 -15.50 -29.39 0.16
N PHE A 535 -16.75 -29.04 -0.11
CA PHE A 535 -17.51 -28.07 0.67
C PHE A 535 -18.23 -28.79 1.81
N LYS A 536 -17.84 -28.48 3.05
CA LYS A 536 -18.42 -29.10 4.24
C LYS A 536 -18.98 -28.00 5.15
N PRO A 537 -20.26 -27.63 4.99
CA PRO A 537 -20.91 -26.72 5.93
C PRO A 537 -21.01 -27.40 7.31
N ILE A 538 -20.71 -26.64 8.35
CA ILE A 538 -20.69 -27.13 9.74
C ILE A 538 -21.97 -26.67 10.44
N LEU A 539 -22.69 -27.62 11.01
CA LEU A 539 -23.95 -27.37 11.73
C LEU A 539 -23.68 -27.05 13.20
N ASP A 540 -24.39 -26.06 13.70
CA ASP A 540 -24.57 -25.90 15.16
C ASP A 540 -25.45 -27.05 15.68
N ALA A 541 -24.84 -27.92 16.46
CA ALA A 541 -25.53 -29.08 17.02
C ALA A 541 -26.75 -28.73 17.91
N ARG A 542 -26.91 -27.49 18.36
CA ARG A 542 -27.97 -27.03 19.26
C ARG A 542 -29.16 -26.43 18.51
N HIS A 543 -28.95 -25.84 17.35
CA HIS A 543 -29.95 -25.00 16.70
C HIS A 543 -30.34 -25.46 15.29
N ASP A 544 -29.78 -26.56 14.80
CA ASP A 544 -29.98 -27.09 13.43
C ASP A 544 -29.79 -26.03 12.33
N LYS A 545 -28.80 -25.15 12.57
CA LYS A 545 -28.40 -24.08 11.64
C LYS A 545 -26.93 -24.22 11.31
N PHE A 546 -26.52 -23.71 10.16
CA PHE A 546 -25.09 -23.64 9.82
C PHE A 546 -24.39 -22.60 10.70
N LEU A 547 -23.18 -22.95 11.16
CA LEU A 547 -22.33 -22.01 11.86
C LEU A 547 -21.78 -21.01 10.83
N GLU A 548 -22.08 -19.76 11.05
CA GLU A 548 -21.61 -18.63 10.25
C GLU A 548 -20.54 -17.87 11.03
N VAL A 549 -19.50 -17.41 10.34
CA VAL A 549 -18.43 -16.57 10.90
C VAL A 549 -18.38 -15.21 10.18
N SER A 550 -18.57 -15.21 8.87
CA SER A 550 -18.62 -13.96 8.06
C SER A 550 -19.98 -13.28 8.21
N GLY A 551 -19.95 -11.93 8.27
CA GLY A 551 -21.19 -11.12 8.32
C GLY A 551 -21.84 -10.99 9.70
N ILE A 552 -21.32 -11.67 10.73
CA ILE A 552 -21.82 -11.53 12.11
C ILE A 552 -21.18 -10.29 12.74
N GLY A 553 -22.04 -9.31 13.11
CA GLY A 553 -21.60 -8.07 13.76
C GLY A 553 -21.31 -8.23 15.26
N ASP A 554 -21.79 -9.30 15.88
CA ASP A 554 -21.53 -9.63 17.28
C ASP A 554 -20.26 -10.49 17.38
N GLU A 555 -19.23 -9.93 17.99
CA GLU A 555 -17.93 -10.56 18.11
C GLU A 555 -17.91 -11.79 19.01
N GLU A 556 -18.71 -11.81 20.08
CA GLU A 556 -18.80 -12.96 20.98
C GLU A 556 -19.46 -14.16 20.29
N VAL A 557 -20.54 -13.91 19.56
CA VAL A 557 -21.24 -14.94 18.76
C VAL A 557 -20.32 -15.47 17.67
N ARG A 558 -19.63 -14.58 16.97
CA ARG A 558 -18.67 -14.94 15.91
C ARG A 558 -17.54 -15.81 16.45
N ASN A 559 -16.93 -15.41 17.56
CA ASN A 559 -15.83 -16.15 18.20
C ASN A 559 -16.31 -17.52 18.74
N SER A 560 -17.54 -17.60 19.27
CA SER A 560 -18.15 -18.86 19.72
C SER A 560 -18.36 -19.81 18.54
N ASN A 561 -18.92 -19.31 17.43
CA ASN A 561 -19.13 -20.11 16.22
C ASN A 561 -17.81 -20.63 15.64
N LEU A 562 -16.81 -19.76 15.54
CA LEU A 562 -15.50 -20.13 15.04
C LEU A 562 -14.82 -21.20 15.94
N TYR A 563 -14.92 -21.04 17.25
CA TYR A 563 -14.40 -22.03 18.20
C TYR A 563 -15.06 -23.40 18.01
N GLU A 564 -16.38 -23.43 17.86
CA GLU A 564 -17.14 -24.68 17.66
C GLU A 564 -16.83 -25.32 16.30
N MET A 565 -16.71 -24.51 15.22
CA MET A 565 -16.27 -25.00 13.91
C MET A 565 -14.93 -25.72 13.99
N VAL A 566 -13.96 -25.13 14.68
CA VAL A 566 -12.61 -25.71 14.83
C VAL A 566 -12.66 -26.99 15.66
N GLN A 567 -13.49 -27.05 16.71
CA GLN A 567 -13.64 -28.28 17.51
C GLN A 567 -14.17 -29.44 16.66
N GLN A 568 -15.12 -29.20 15.76
CA GLN A 568 -15.64 -30.22 14.86
C GLN A 568 -14.62 -30.63 13.78
N LEU A 569 -13.83 -29.70 13.26
CA LEU A 569 -12.82 -29.98 12.22
C LEU A 569 -11.59 -30.74 12.73
N LYS A 570 -11.29 -30.68 14.02
CA LYS A 570 -10.08 -31.33 14.60
C LYS A 570 -10.00 -32.82 14.30
N SER A 571 -11.11 -33.53 14.38
CA SER A 571 -11.17 -34.97 14.12
C SER A 571 -10.87 -35.30 12.65
N ASP A 572 -11.39 -34.50 11.72
CA ASP A 572 -11.17 -34.68 10.29
C ASP A 572 -9.70 -34.41 9.93
N ILE A 573 -9.13 -33.32 10.46
CA ILE A 573 -7.73 -32.99 10.26
C ILE A 573 -6.81 -34.10 10.78
N LEU A 574 -7.08 -34.63 11.99
CA LEU A 574 -6.28 -35.74 12.55
C LEU A 574 -6.40 -37.02 11.74
N TYR A 575 -7.61 -37.31 11.22
CA TYR A 575 -7.84 -38.45 10.36
C TYR A 575 -6.99 -38.35 9.08
N GLU A 576 -7.05 -37.22 8.38
CA GLU A 576 -6.30 -36.98 7.15
C GLU A 576 -4.78 -37.04 7.38
N LEU A 577 -4.27 -36.41 8.44
CA LEU A 577 -2.84 -36.46 8.77
C LEU A 577 -2.36 -37.89 9.06
N LYS A 578 -3.14 -38.69 9.79
CA LYS A 578 -2.82 -40.11 10.08
C LYS A 578 -2.90 -40.96 8.81
N PHE A 579 -3.93 -40.77 7.99
CA PHE A 579 -4.13 -41.49 6.75
C PHE A 579 -2.93 -41.34 5.79
N TRP A 580 -2.46 -40.12 5.59
CA TRP A 580 -1.31 -39.89 4.72
C TRP A 580 0.03 -40.30 5.32
N SER A 581 0.19 -40.13 6.63
CA SER A 581 1.39 -40.59 7.35
C SER A 581 1.55 -42.12 7.28
N SER A 582 0.45 -42.86 7.42
CA SER A 582 0.48 -44.32 7.33
C SER A 582 0.88 -44.87 5.93
N ARG A 583 0.78 -44.04 4.92
CA ARG A 583 1.18 -44.35 3.53
C ARG A 583 2.58 -43.85 3.17
N GLY A 584 3.38 -43.45 4.17
CA GLY A 584 4.73 -42.95 3.95
C GLY A 584 4.81 -41.54 3.33
N ASN A 585 3.70 -40.81 3.27
CA ASN A 585 3.63 -39.44 2.74
C ASN A 585 3.06 -38.49 3.79
N PRO A 586 3.81 -38.11 4.83
CA PRO A 586 3.34 -37.21 5.87
C PRO A 586 2.98 -35.86 5.29
N ARG A 587 1.79 -35.36 5.62
CA ARG A 587 1.26 -34.06 5.16
C ARG A 587 1.12 -33.10 6.33
N ARG A 588 1.03 -31.83 6.00
CA ARG A 588 0.67 -30.76 6.94
C ARG A 588 -0.71 -30.21 6.56
N ALA A 589 -1.45 -29.72 7.55
CA ALA A 589 -2.72 -29.03 7.33
C ALA A 589 -2.53 -27.53 7.57
N LEU A 590 -3.00 -26.72 6.63
CA LEU A 590 -3.06 -25.27 6.77
C LEU A 590 -4.51 -24.88 7.05
N LEU A 591 -4.75 -24.24 8.18
CA LEU A 591 -6.06 -23.69 8.54
C LEU A 591 -6.04 -22.17 8.29
N VAL A 592 -6.82 -21.73 7.31
CA VAL A 592 -6.93 -20.32 6.92
C VAL A 592 -8.20 -19.72 7.51
N VAL A 593 -8.09 -18.55 8.12
CA VAL A 593 -9.17 -17.78 8.72
C VAL A 593 -9.20 -16.33 8.21
N ASN A 594 -10.28 -15.62 8.42
CA ASN A 594 -10.52 -14.31 7.80
C ASN A 594 -9.69 -13.16 8.41
N SER A 595 -9.25 -13.28 9.65
CA SER A 595 -8.49 -12.23 10.34
C SER A 595 -7.49 -12.79 11.33
N TYR A 596 -6.53 -11.96 11.75
CA TYR A 596 -5.58 -12.32 12.82
C TYR A 596 -6.24 -12.49 14.20
N ASP A 597 -7.39 -11.82 14.43
CA ASP A 597 -8.17 -12.00 15.66
C ASP A 597 -8.82 -13.38 15.68
N ASP A 598 -9.30 -13.84 14.53
CA ASP A 598 -9.80 -15.21 14.36
C ASP A 598 -8.70 -16.25 14.64
N VAL A 599 -7.43 -15.95 14.26
CA VAL A 599 -6.28 -16.80 14.58
C VAL A 599 -6.13 -17.02 16.09
N ALA A 600 -6.31 -15.97 16.91
CA ALA A 600 -6.25 -16.09 18.37
C ALA A 600 -7.34 -17.01 18.94
N THR A 601 -8.56 -16.94 18.39
CA THR A 601 -9.67 -17.81 18.76
C THR A 601 -9.41 -19.27 18.35
N VAL A 602 -8.91 -19.49 17.14
CA VAL A 602 -8.51 -20.83 16.66
C VAL A 602 -7.38 -21.40 17.51
N ALA A 603 -6.37 -20.62 17.81
CA ALA A 603 -5.25 -21.05 18.68
C ALA A 603 -5.75 -21.46 20.08
N ARG A 604 -6.72 -20.75 20.64
CA ARG A 604 -7.36 -21.09 21.91
C ARG A 604 -8.07 -22.45 21.82
N ALA A 605 -8.77 -22.72 20.71
CA ALA A 605 -9.43 -24.00 20.47
C ALA A 605 -8.43 -25.17 20.40
N PHE A 606 -7.25 -24.97 19.82
CA PHE A 606 -6.20 -25.98 19.80
C PHE A 606 -5.50 -26.15 21.15
N ARG A 607 -5.29 -25.07 21.92
CA ARG A 607 -4.68 -25.12 23.26
C ARG A 607 -5.52 -25.87 24.28
N SER A 608 -6.86 -25.84 24.14
CA SER A 608 -7.77 -26.53 25.04
C SER A 608 -7.71 -28.06 24.93
N ASP A 609 -6.99 -28.60 23.93
CA ASP A 609 -6.93 -30.03 23.65
C ASP A 609 -5.48 -30.53 23.69
N GLN A 610 -5.18 -31.38 24.69
CA GLN A 610 -3.84 -31.95 24.90
C GLN A 610 -3.32 -32.75 23.69
N SER A 611 -4.20 -33.33 22.87
CA SER A 611 -3.80 -34.10 21.68
C SER A 611 -3.09 -33.25 20.62
N TRP A 612 -3.25 -31.94 20.67
CA TRP A 612 -2.63 -30.97 19.77
C TRP A 612 -1.41 -30.27 20.33
N GLN A 613 -1.03 -30.54 21.57
CA GLN A 613 0.11 -29.89 22.19
C GLN A 613 1.41 -30.17 21.41
N GLY A 614 2.11 -29.11 21.01
CA GLY A 614 3.33 -29.21 20.21
C GLY A 614 3.14 -29.59 18.73
N ARG A 615 1.87 -29.73 18.25
CA ARG A 615 1.55 -30.16 16.88
C ARG A 615 1.04 -29.06 15.96
N TYR A 616 0.92 -27.83 16.43
CA TYR A 616 0.48 -26.70 15.62
C TYR A 616 1.39 -25.49 15.84
N LYS A 617 1.48 -24.67 14.81
CA LYS A 617 2.12 -23.36 14.85
C LYS A 617 1.08 -22.30 14.50
N VAL A 618 1.21 -21.14 15.10
CA VAL A 618 0.30 -20.01 14.91
C VAL A 618 1.01 -18.92 14.12
N LEU A 619 0.45 -18.51 12.99
CA LEU A 619 0.89 -17.35 12.23
C LEU A 619 0.21 -16.11 12.79
N SER A 620 0.96 -15.22 13.46
CA SER A 620 0.43 -13.98 14.04
C SER A 620 0.82 -12.77 13.19
N ARG A 621 0.09 -11.67 13.39
CA ARG A 621 0.35 -10.40 12.68
C ARG A 621 1.79 -9.88 12.88
N GLU A 622 2.32 -10.07 14.07
CA GLU A 622 3.66 -9.58 14.47
C GLU A 622 4.80 -10.43 13.92
N ARG A 623 4.53 -11.71 13.59
CA ARG A 623 5.54 -12.69 13.19
C ARG A 623 5.24 -13.41 11.87
N SER A 624 4.33 -12.87 11.06
CA SER A 624 3.86 -13.58 9.87
C SER A 624 4.99 -13.93 8.88
N HIS A 625 5.90 -13.02 8.61
CA HIS A 625 7.03 -13.26 7.69
C HIS A 625 8.05 -14.26 8.23
N GLU A 626 8.32 -14.22 9.52
CA GLU A 626 9.24 -15.13 10.22
C GLU A 626 8.70 -16.56 10.27
N GLN A 627 7.40 -16.68 10.46
CA GLN A 627 6.72 -17.95 10.65
C GLN A 627 6.47 -18.70 9.34
N ILE A 628 6.26 -17.99 8.23
CA ILE A 628 6.07 -18.59 6.90
C ILE A 628 7.31 -19.36 6.50
N ASN A 629 8.49 -18.76 6.57
CA ASN A 629 9.74 -19.41 6.19
C ASN A 629 10.08 -20.61 7.09
N SER A 630 9.72 -20.59 8.40
CA SER A 630 9.88 -21.73 9.29
C SER A 630 8.89 -22.87 9.06
N LEU A 631 7.85 -22.65 8.25
CA LEU A 631 6.86 -23.65 7.86
C LEU A 631 7.23 -24.34 6.53
N GLU A 632 8.00 -23.68 5.68
CA GLU A 632 8.48 -24.24 4.41
C GLU A 632 9.66 -25.20 4.59
N GLN A 633 10.43 -25.06 5.67
CA GLN A 633 11.44 -26.03 6.11
C GLN A 633 10.81 -27.18 6.89
#